data_e1bbfda0f70a015625de38f3b5267306
#
_entry.id   e1bbfda0f70a015625de38f3b5267306
#
_cell.length_a   1.000
_cell.length_b   1.000
_cell.length_c   1.000
_cell.angle_alpha   90.00
_cell.angle_beta   90.00
_cell.angle_gamma   90.00
#
_symmetry.space_group_name_H-M   'P 1'
#
loop_
_entity.id
_entity.type
_entity.pdbx_description
1 polymer ?
#
loop_
_entity_poly.entity_id
_entity_poly.type
_entity_poly.pdbx_seq_one_letter_code
_entity_poly.pdbx_strand_id
1 'polypeptide(L)'
;MKADLVLSGADVVTPGGVVRADIAVKNGKIVCLTAGEMTPAADERIDVSGKIVLPGGVDTHTHLREPGFTHKEDILSGTRTAAAGGYTTVSGMPNVEPVTTTVERYLDAIEMYKRSSLVDFNHNPSPTRLEEIPKLAAAGALGFKVYMITDKGVSYPHMPELGVHHQGKLFEIGEAVQKTGLPLMVHPNNQELIDTLSDRAIAAGDT
;
A
#
# COMPACT_ATOMS: atom_id res chain seq x y z
N MET A 1 -8.18 -35.18 -6.02
CA MET A 1 -8.12 -34.17 -4.91
C MET A 1 -9.46 -33.44 -4.87
N LYS A 2 -10.06 -33.24 -3.70
CA LYS A 2 -11.25 -32.42 -3.54
C LYS A 2 -10.84 -30.98 -3.19
N ALA A 3 -11.36 -30.00 -3.92
CA ALA A 3 -11.15 -28.57 -3.65
C ALA A 3 -12.05 -28.08 -2.51
N ASP A 4 -11.74 -26.94 -1.92
CA ASP A 4 -12.64 -26.27 -0.98
C ASP A 4 -13.66 -25.42 -1.76
N LEU A 5 -13.20 -24.73 -2.82
CA LEU A 5 -14.01 -23.89 -3.67
C LEU A 5 -13.64 -24.11 -5.15
N VAL A 6 -14.67 -24.08 -6.01
CA VAL A 6 -14.49 -23.96 -7.47
C VAL A 6 -15.29 -22.76 -7.97
N LEU A 7 -14.64 -21.85 -8.67
CA LEU A 7 -15.29 -20.84 -9.49
C LEU A 7 -15.41 -21.42 -10.91
N SER A 8 -16.63 -21.60 -11.40
CA SER A 8 -16.87 -22.30 -12.68
C SER A 8 -17.31 -21.38 -13.79
N GLY A 9 -16.79 -21.64 -15.00
CA GLY A 9 -17.22 -20.99 -16.22
C GLY A 9 -16.73 -19.56 -16.42
N ALA A 10 -15.60 -19.19 -15.83
CA ALA A 10 -15.04 -17.83 -15.95
C ALA A 10 -14.26 -17.59 -17.24
N ASP A 11 -14.21 -16.33 -17.67
CA ASP A 11 -13.15 -15.81 -18.52
C ASP A 11 -12.01 -15.33 -17.61
N VAL A 12 -10.99 -16.17 -17.44
CA VAL A 12 -9.88 -15.94 -16.48
C VAL A 12 -8.75 -15.17 -17.13
N VAL A 13 -8.40 -14.04 -16.54
CA VAL A 13 -7.23 -13.23 -16.97
C VAL A 13 -5.96 -13.85 -16.41
N THR A 14 -5.02 -14.16 -17.30
CA THR A 14 -3.71 -14.71 -16.97
C THR A 14 -2.61 -13.89 -17.66
N PRO A 15 -1.33 -14.04 -17.28
CA PRO A 15 -0.22 -13.41 -18.02
C PRO A 15 -0.16 -13.79 -19.51
N GLY A 16 -0.70 -14.95 -19.89
CA GLY A 16 -0.75 -15.42 -21.27
C GLY A 16 -2.00 -14.97 -22.06
N GLY A 17 -2.89 -14.22 -21.44
CA GLY A 17 -4.15 -13.76 -22.03
C GLY A 17 -5.38 -14.27 -21.27
N VAL A 18 -6.56 -14.10 -21.88
CA VAL A 18 -7.84 -14.53 -21.30
C VAL A 18 -8.14 -15.96 -21.73
N VAL A 19 -8.45 -16.82 -20.77
CA VAL A 19 -8.81 -18.23 -21.02
C VAL A 19 -10.12 -18.59 -20.35
N ARG A 20 -10.95 -19.36 -21.03
CA ARG A 20 -12.17 -19.92 -20.44
C ARG A 20 -11.80 -21.08 -19.54
N ALA A 21 -12.01 -20.95 -18.23
CA ALA A 21 -11.59 -21.97 -17.27
C ALA A 21 -12.43 -21.97 -15.98
N ASP A 22 -12.35 -23.07 -15.25
CA ASP A 22 -12.72 -23.19 -13.85
C ASP A 22 -11.50 -22.97 -12.97
N ILE A 23 -11.65 -22.31 -11.84
CA ILE A 23 -10.59 -22.07 -10.86
C ILE A 23 -10.86 -22.92 -9.63
N ALA A 24 -9.97 -23.85 -9.32
CA ALA A 24 -10.06 -24.65 -8.11
C ALA A 24 -9.14 -24.09 -7.01
N VAL A 25 -9.71 -23.92 -5.81
CA VAL A 25 -9.01 -23.39 -4.62
C VAL A 25 -8.98 -24.45 -3.53
N LYS A 26 -7.83 -24.62 -2.89
CA LYS A 26 -7.62 -25.48 -1.74
C LYS A 26 -6.74 -24.78 -0.70
N ASN A 27 -7.18 -24.77 0.55
CA ASN A 27 -6.47 -24.09 1.65
C ASN A 27 -6.07 -22.63 1.31
N GLY A 28 -7.02 -21.88 0.74
CA GLY A 28 -6.79 -20.47 0.36
C GLY A 28 -5.86 -20.25 -0.84
N LYS A 29 -5.47 -21.30 -1.57
CA LYS A 29 -4.58 -21.19 -2.73
C LYS A 29 -5.24 -21.75 -3.99
N ILE A 30 -5.03 -21.09 -5.12
CA ILE A 30 -5.39 -21.62 -6.44
C ILE A 30 -4.48 -22.82 -6.69
N VAL A 31 -5.08 -24.00 -6.88
CA VAL A 31 -4.37 -25.26 -7.11
C VAL A 31 -4.36 -25.69 -8.57
N CYS A 32 -5.36 -25.28 -9.34
CA CYS A 32 -5.36 -25.48 -10.79
C CYS A 32 -6.39 -24.59 -11.50
N LEU A 33 -6.14 -24.36 -12.78
CA LEU A 33 -7.11 -23.91 -13.76
C LEU A 33 -7.45 -25.11 -14.64
N THR A 34 -8.75 -25.39 -14.81
CA THR A 34 -9.27 -26.58 -15.50
C THR A 34 -10.45 -26.26 -16.37
N ALA A 35 -10.94 -27.24 -17.11
CA ALA A 35 -12.18 -27.10 -17.87
C ALA A 35 -12.94 -28.44 -17.92
N GLY A 36 -14.25 -28.36 -17.88
CA GLY A 36 -15.15 -29.51 -18.05
C GLY A 36 -14.90 -30.64 -17.04
N GLU A 37 -14.75 -31.85 -17.53
CA GLU A 37 -14.62 -33.07 -16.70
C GLU A 37 -13.33 -33.13 -15.86
N MET A 38 -12.33 -32.29 -16.17
CA MET A 38 -11.10 -32.20 -15.38
C MET A 38 -11.25 -31.36 -14.12
N THR A 39 -12.36 -30.67 -13.95
CA THR A 39 -12.61 -29.84 -12.78
C THR A 39 -12.89 -30.72 -11.56
N PRO A 40 -12.12 -30.58 -10.47
CA PRO A 40 -12.29 -31.41 -9.29
C PRO A 40 -13.63 -31.18 -8.60
N ALA A 41 -14.08 -32.19 -7.84
CA ALA A 41 -15.17 -31.98 -6.89
C ALA A 41 -14.75 -30.95 -5.84
N ALA A 42 -15.71 -30.16 -5.34
CA ALA A 42 -15.46 -29.11 -4.35
C ALA A 42 -16.54 -29.15 -3.26
N ASP A 43 -16.21 -28.56 -2.10
CA ASP A 43 -17.18 -28.35 -1.02
C ASP A 43 -18.17 -27.24 -1.42
N GLU A 44 -17.67 -26.20 -2.08
CA GLU A 44 -18.47 -25.10 -2.62
C GLU A 44 -18.18 -24.91 -4.12
N ARG A 45 -19.22 -24.56 -4.89
CA ARG A 45 -19.08 -24.21 -6.30
C ARG A 45 -19.90 -22.95 -6.58
N ILE A 46 -19.24 -21.95 -7.17
CA ILE A 46 -19.85 -20.69 -7.57
C ILE A 46 -19.81 -20.60 -9.10
N ASP A 47 -20.98 -20.46 -9.71
CA ASP A 47 -21.09 -20.19 -11.15
C ASP A 47 -20.76 -18.72 -11.42
N VAL A 48 -19.68 -18.50 -12.16
CA VAL A 48 -19.22 -17.18 -12.60
C VAL A 48 -19.24 -17.09 -14.14
N SER A 49 -20.09 -17.86 -14.79
CA SER A 49 -20.26 -17.83 -16.24
C SER A 49 -20.62 -16.42 -16.74
N GLY A 50 -19.95 -15.98 -17.80
CA GLY A 50 -20.11 -14.63 -18.37
C GLY A 50 -19.43 -13.52 -17.55
N LYS A 51 -18.68 -13.87 -16.50
CA LYS A 51 -17.87 -12.93 -15.73
C LYS A 51 -16.39 -13.06 -16.09
N ILE A 52 -15.70 -11.93 -16.02
CA ILE A 52 -14.23 -11.89 -16.08
C ILE A 52 -13.71 -12.07 -14.65
N VAL A 53 -12.80 -13.01 -14.46
CA VAL A 53 -12.09 -13.21 -13.18
C VAL A 53 -10.62 -12.84 -13.37
N LEU A 54 -10.12 -11.96 -12.53
CA LEU A 54 -8.75 -11.48 -12.53
C LEU A 54 -8.16 -11.55 -11.13
N PRO A 55 -6.82 -11.55 -10.98
CA PRO A 55 -6.19 -11.41 -9.67
C PRO A 55 -6.69 -10.17 -8.95
N GLY A 56 -6.81 -10.22 -7.63
CA GLY A 56 -7.14 -9.06 -6.82
C GLY A 56 -6.13 -7.93 -7.03
N GLY A 57 -6.61 -6.68 -7.03
CA GLY A 57 -5.77 -5.51 -7.18
C GLY A 57 -4.80 -5.37 -6.01
N VAL A 58 -3.60 -4.86 -6.28
CA VAL A 58 -2.61 -4.46 -5.27
C VAL A 58 -2.48 -2.94 -5.33
N ASP A 59 -2.91 -2.24 -4.28
CA ASP A 59 -2.72 -0.81 -4.16
C ASP A 59 -1.45 -0.52 -3.38
N THR A 60 -0.42 -0.09 -4.07
CA THR A 60 0.91 0.15 -3.49
C THR A 60 1.05 1.51 -2.81
N HIS A 61 0.00 2.36 -2.81
CA HIS A 61 0.08 3.73 -2.31
C HIS A 61 -1.24 4.21 -1.71
N THR A 62 -1.53 3.80 -0.46
CA THR A 62 -2.77 4.18 0.24
C THR A 62 -2.50 5.07 1.46
N HIS A 63 -3.46 5.93 1.77
CA HIS A 63 -3.43 6.80 2.93
C HIS A 63 -4.58 6.48 3.88
N LEU A 64 -4.44 5.43 4.70
CA LEU A 64 -5.49 4.97 5.61
C LEU A 64 -5.60 5.78 6.91
N ARG A 65 -4.79 6.80 7.10
CA ARG A 65 -4.91 7.85 8.13
C ARG A 65 -4.84 7.42 9.60
N GLU A 66 -4.73 6.15 9.86
CA GLU A 66 -4.55 5.59 11.19
C GLU A 66 -3.09 5.13 11.38
N PRO A 67 -2.47 5.49 12.53
CA PRO A 67 -3.00 6.27 13.66
C PRO A 67 -3.08 7.80 13.40
N GLY A 68 -3.79 8.49 14.28
CA GLY A 68 -3.77 9.94 14.47
C GLY A 68 -4.81 10.75 13.69
N PHE A 69 -5.26 10.29 12.53
CA PHE A 69 -6.20 11.04 11.67
C PHE A 69 -7.48 10.25 11.35
N THR A 70 -7.94 9.43 12.27
CA THR A 70 -9.09 8.52 12.11
C THR A 70 -10.42 9.24 11.83
N HIS A 71 -10.50 10.55 12.09
CA HIS A 71 -11.63 11.39 11.67
C HIS A 71 -11.76 11.52 10.15
N LYS A 72 -10.71 11.19 9.38
CA LYS A 72 -10.71 11.17 7.91
C LYS A 72 -10.93 9.77 7.36
N GLU A 73 -10.22 8.79 7.89
CA GLU A 73 -10.31 7.38 7.56
C GLU A 73 -9.56 6.55 8.61
N ASP A 74 -9.99 5.31 8.82
CA ASP A 74 -9.26 4.32 9.61
C ASP A 74 -8.91 3.09 8.75
N ILE A 75 -8.10 2.19 9.29
CA ILE A 75 -7.65 0.98 8.57
C ILE A 75 -8.84 0.10 8.19
N LEU A 76 -9.83 -0.04 9.07
CA LEU A 76 -11.00 -0.89 8.81
C LEU A 76 -11.85 -0.34 7.66
N SER A 77 -12.19 0.95 7.68
CA SER A 77 -13.02 1.57 6.66
C SER A 77 -12.31 1.63 5.30
N GLY A 78 -11.02 1.99 5.28
CA GLY A 78 -10.25 2.05 4.06
C GLY A 78 -10.03 0.67 3.42
N THR A 79 -9.71 -0.35 4.22
CA THR A 79 -9.56 -1.72 3.69
C THR A 79 -10.89 -2.36 3.29
N ARG A 80 -12.01 -1.97 3.92
CA ARG A 80 -13.35 -2.33 3.44
C ARG A 80 -13.64 -1.73 2.06
N THR A 81 -13.28 -0.48 1.85
CA THR A 81 -13.39 0.19 0.55
C THR A 81 -12.52 -0.48 -0.51
N ALA A 82 -11.28 -0.83 -0.15
CA ALA A 82 -10.37 -1.58 -1.01
C ALA A 82 -10.98 -2.93 -1.43
N ALA A 83 -11.47 -3.72 -0.48
CA ALA A 83 -12.12 -5.01 -0.75
C ALA A 83 -13.35 -4.86 -1.67
N ALA A 84 -14.19 -3.84 -1.42
CA ALA A 84 -15.36 -3.56 -2.26
C ALA A 84 -14.96 -3.15 -3.70
N GLY A 85 -13.78 -2.54 -3.87
CA GLY A 85 -13.20 -2.19 -5.17
C GLY A 85 -12.43 -3.32 -5.84
N GLY A 86 -12.35 -4.52 -5.23
CA GLY A 86 -11.63 -5.67 -5.77
C GLY A 86 -10.11 -5.65 -5.48
N TYR A 87 -9.66 -4.78 -4.58
CA TYR A 87 -8.28 -4.81 -4.09
C TYR A 87 -8.15 -5.79 -2.94
N THR A 88 -7.14 -6.66 -3.03
CA THR A 88 -6.87 -7.69 -2.03
C THR A 88 -5.61 -7.40 -1.21
N THR A 89 -4.87 -6.37 -1.59
CA THR A 89 -3.66 -5.93 -0.88
C THR A 89 -3.55 -4.41 -0.93
N VAL A 90 -3.19 -3.79 0.18
CA VAL A 90 -2.94 -2.35 0.29
C VAL A 90 -1.58 -2.07 0.92
N SER A 91 -0.97 -0.92 0.58
CA SER A 91 0.29 -0.49 1.16
C SER A 91 0.16 0.93 1.71
N GLY A 92 0.13 1.05 3.03
CA GLY A 92 -0.02 2.33 3.74
C GLY A 92 1.21 3.21 3.64
N MET A 93 0.99 4.53 3.74
CA MET A 93 2.02 5.56 3.71
C MET A 93 2.33 6.10 5.11
N PRO A 94 3.54 6.63 5.36
CA PRO A 94 4.03 6.97 6.71
C PRO A 94 3.46 8.26 7.30
N ASN A 95 2.66 9.03 6.55
CA ASN A 95 2.07 10.29 7.00
C ASN A 95 0.82 10.08 7.87
N VAL A 96 1.07 9.48 9.00
CA VAL A 96 0.18 9.19 10.12
C VAL A 96 0.75 9.84 11.40
N GLU A 97 0.04 9.84 12.52
CA GLU A 97 0.52 10.45 13.76
C GLU A 97 0.47 9.43 14.92
N PRO A 98 1.62 9.05 15.47
CA PRO A 98 2.96 9.49 15.12
C PRO A 98 3.45 8.96 13.77
N VAL A 99 4.28 9.76 13.06
CA VAL A 99 4.88 9.35 11.78
C VAL A 99 5.78 8.13 11.96
N THR A 100 5.76 7.22 10.98
CA THR A 100 6.50 5.94 11.07
C THR A 100 7.93 6.07 10.57
N THR A 101 8.80 6.63 11.41
CA THR A 101 10.23 6.87 11.14
C THR A 101 11.15 5.97 11.96
N THR A 102 10.62 5.18 12.90
CA THR A 102 11.38 4.25 13.74
C THR A 102 10.79 2.85 13.69
N VAL A 103 11.59 1.84 14.03
CA VAL A 103 11.11 0.43 14.09
C VAL A 103 9.94 0.28 15.03
N GLU A 104 9.97 0.91 16.21
CA GLU A 104 8.89 0.85 17.19
C GLU A 104 7.56 1.32 16.57
N ARG A 105 7.52 2.54 16.01
CA ARG A 105 6.32 3.10 15.37
C ARG A 105 5.85 2.29 14.15
N TYR A 106 6.80 1.71 13.41
CA TYR A 106 6.48 0.83 12.29
C TYR A 106 5.78 -0.45 12.77
N LEU A 107 6.31 -1.10 13.81
CA LEU A 107 5.72 -2.32 14.36
C LEU A 107 4.35 -2.05 14.99
N ASP A 108 4.19 -0.91 15.67
CA ASP A 108 2.88 -0.49 16.19
C ASP A 108 1.85 -0.34 15.06
N ALA A 109 2.24 0.30 13.95
CA ALA A 109 1.37 0.41 12.76
C ALA A 109 1.02 -0.97 12.20
N ILE A 110 1.99 -1.88 12.06
CA ILE A 110 1.77 -3.27 11.61
C ILE A 110 0.77 -4.00 12.52
N GLU A 111 0.87 -3.83 13.85
CA GLU A 111 -0.09 -4.44 14.78
C GLU A 111 -1.50 -3.85 14.66
N MET A 112 -1.64 -2.56 14.32
CA MET A 112 -2.94 -1.97 14.02
C MET A 112 -3.56 -2.57 12.75
N TYR A 113 -2.76 -2.71 11.68
CA TYR A 113 -3.21 -3.37 10.45
C TYR A 113 -3.63 -4.83 10.71
N LYS A 114 -2.86 -5.60 11.45
CA LYS A 114 -3.21 -7.00 11.80
C LYS A 114 -4.56 -7.13 12.49
N ARG A 115 -4.94 -6.14 13.30
CA ARG A 115 -6.20 -6.16 14.04
C ARG A 115 -7.40 -5.69 13.24
N SER A 116 -7.18 -4.83 12.25
CA SER A 116 -8.27 -4.06 11.62
C SER A 116 -8.39 -4.26 10.12
N SER A 117 -7.34 -4.70 9.42
CA SER A 117 -7.38 -4.85 7.97
C SER A 117 -8.23 -6.03 7.52
N LEU A 118 -9.05 -5.82 6.50
CA LEU A 118 -9.85 -6.86 5.83
C LEU A 118 -9.14 -7.47 4.61
N VAL A 119 -8.02 -6.90 4.18
CA VAL A 119 -7.22 -7.37 3.05
C VAL A 119 -5.77 -7.50 3.49
N ASP A 120 -4.94 -8.15 2.68
CA ASP A 120 -3.51 -8.18 2.92
C ASP A 120 -2.92 -6.77 2.92
N PHE A 121 -1.87 -6.55 3.67
CA PHE A 121 -1.33 -5.22 3.85
C PHE A 121 0.19 -5.19 3.95
N ASN A 122 0.73 -4.02 3.64
CA ASN A 122 2.04 -3.54 4.00
C ASN A 122 1.92 -2.10 4.53
N HIS A 123 2.94 -1.62 5.21
CA HIS A 123 3.11 -0.22 5.57
C HIS A 123 4.52 0.22 5.19
N ASN A 124 4.64 1.35 4.48
CA ASN A 124 5.92 1.88 4.03
C ASN A 124 6.39 2.95 5.03
N PRO A 125 7.44 2.69 5.83
CA PRO A 125 7.97 3.68 6.75
C PRO A 125 8.73 4.79 6.00
N SER A 126 8.95 5.92 6.69
CA SER A 126 9.78 7.00 6.17
C SER A 126 11.26 6.78 6.53
N PRO A 127 12.18 6.93 5.57
CA PRO A 127 13.62 6.75 5.78
C PRO A 127 14.33 8.04 6.22
N THR A 128 13.64 8.98 6.87
CA THR A 128 14.25 10.28 7.26
C THR A 128 15.29 10.15 8.37
N ARG A 129 15.30 9.02 9.09
CA ARG A 129 16.30 8.64 10.09
C ARG A 129 17.19 7.55 9.51
N LEU A 130 18.39 7.92 9.04
CA LEU A 130 19.30 7.01 8.33
C LEU A 130 19.65 5.75 9.14
N GLU A 131 19.83 5.89 10.44
CA GLU A 131 20.16 4.82 11.37
C GLU A 131 19.01 3.79 11.57
N GLU A 132 17.78 4.16 11.23
CA GLU A 132 16.63 3.28 11.32
C GLU A 132 16.39 2.48 10.03
N ILE A 133 16.89 2.90 8.87
CA ILE A 133 16.66 2.26 7.57
C ILE A 133 16.97 0.76 7.58
N PRO A 134 18.18 0.31 8.00
CA PRO A 134 18.48 -1.13 8.00
C PRO A 134 17.63 -1.90 9.02
N LYS A 135 17.26 -1.28 10.12
CA LYS A 135 16.41 -1.90 11.14
C LYS A 135 14.96 -2.05 10.67
N LEU A 136 14.43 -1.04 9.97
CA LEU A 136 13.10 -1.06 9.36
C LEU A 136 13.02 -2.14 8.26
N ALA A 137 14.05 -2.25 7.42
CA ALA A 137 14.13 -3.32 6.45
C ALA A 137 14.13 -4.71 7.11
N ALA A 138 14.93 -4.90 8.17
CA ALA A 138 15.00 -6.14 8.93
C ALA A 138 13.67 -6.45 9.66
N ALA A 139 12.89 -5.43 10.03
CA ALA A 139 11.58 -5.56 10.64
C ALA A 139 10.46 -5.94 9.64
N GLY A 140 10.76 -6.01 8.34
CA GLY A 140 9.84 -6.49 7.31
C GLY A 140 9.22 -5.39 6.44
N ALA A 141 9.74 -4.16 6.45
CA ALA A 141 9.33 -3.14 5.48
C ALA A 141 9.60 -3.63 4.05
N LEU A 142 8.66 -3.39 3.13
CA LEU A 142 8.80 -3.75 1.72
C LEU A 142 9.27 -2.59 0.84
N GLY A 143 9.35 -1.39 1.39
CA GLY A 143 9.81 -0.18 0.73
C GLY A 143 9.79 1.00 1.68
N PHE A 144 10.28 2.13 1.20
CA PHE A 144 10.35 3.37 1.96
C PHE A 144 9.68 4.50 1.20
N LYS A 145 9.14 5.50 1.93
CA LYS A 145 8.50 6.68 1.34
C LYS A 145 9.09 7.97 1.87
N VAL A 146 9.48 8.88 0.96
CA VAL A 146 9.85 10.27 1.28
C VAL A 146 8.90 11.27 0.63
N TYR A 147 8.79 12.43 1.25
CA TYR A 147 8.09 13.61 0.72
C TYR A 147 9.09 14.75 0.55
N MET A 148 9.18 15.31 -0.67
CA MET A 148 10.05 16.46 -0.94
C MET A 148 9.36 17.79 -0.61
N ILE A 149 8.41 17.76 0.29
CA ILE A 149 7.61 18.92 0.72
C ILE A 149 7.39 18.87 2.22
N THR A 150 7.29 20.05 2.83
CA THR A 150 6.83 20.27 4.20
C THR A 150 5.84 21.43 4.19
N ASP A 151 4.67 21.23 4.79
CA ASP A 151 3.65 22.29 4.88
C ASP A 151 4.06 23.32 5.94
N LYS A 152 4.03 24.60 5.57
CA LYS A 152 4.30 25.72 6.48
C LYS A 152 3.18 25.83 7.54
N GLY A 153 3.58 25.74 8.81
CA GLY A 153 2.66 25.96 9.94
C GLY A 153 1.55 24.92 10.09
N VAL A 154 1.57 23.86 9.29
CA VAL A 154 0.59 22.78 9.33
C VAL A 154 1.33 21.46 9.51
N SER A 155 0.85 20.61 10.39
CA SER A 155 1.45 19.30 10.66
C SER A 155 0.98 18.20 9.72
N TYR A 156 -0.09 18.41 8.99
CA TYR A 156 -0.74 17.44 8.11
C TYR A 156 -1.02 18.05 6.73
N PRO A 157 -0.82 17.31 5.63
CA PRO A 157 -0.37 15.89 5.52
C PRO A 157 1.16 15.70 5.46
N HIS A 158 1.95 16.78 5.39
CA HIS A 158 3.39 16.75 5.18
C HIS A 158 4.13 17.29 6.41
N MET A 159 4.05 16.52 7.50
CA MET A 159 4.67 16.88 8.77
C MET A 159 6.18 17.12 8.61
N PRO A 160 6.77 18.06 9.37
CA PRO A 160 8.19 18.39 9.26
C PRO A 160 9.15 17.20 9.40
N GLU A 161 8.79 16.20 10.20
CA GLU A 161 9.60 14.98 10.38
C GLU A 161 9.69 14.13 9.11
N LEU A 162 8.73 14.25 8.18
CA LEU A 162 8.70 13.50 6.91
C LEU A 162 9.34 14.25 5.75
N GLY A 163 9.48 15.59 5.85
CA GLY A 163 9.94 16.44 4.77
C GLY A 163 11.42 16.26 4.46
N VAL A 164 11.74 16.00 3.18
CA VAL A 164 13.10 15.93 2.65
C VAL A 164 13.20 16.79 1.41
N HIS A 165 13.36 18.09 1.58
CA HIS A 165 13.48 19.05 0.47
C HIS A 165 14.93 19.40 0.11
N HIS A 166 15.91 18.97 0.90
CA HIS A 166 17.31 19.15 0.59
C HIS A 166 17.85 17.98 -0.24
N GLN A 167 18.32 18.26 -1.47
CA GLN A 167 18.74 17.25 -2.43
C GLN A 167 19.87 16.34 -1.94
N GLY A 168 20.86 16.91 -1.20
CA GLY A 168 21.95 16.12 -0.60
C GLY A 168 21.43 15.09 0.39
N LYS A 169 20.46 15.46 1.24
CA LYS A 169 19.83 14.51 2.17
C LYS A 169 19.03 13.42 1.44
N LEU A 170 18.34 13.78 0.36
CA LEU A 170 17.63 12.80 -0.45
C LEU A 170 18.60 11.78 -1.07
N PHE A 171 19.77 12.25 -1.51
CA PHE A 171 20.82 11.39 -2.04
C PHE A 171 21.37 10.43 -0.98
N GLU A 172 21.70 10.91 0.23
CA GLU A 172 22.15 10.08 1.37
C GLU A 172 21.11 9.02 1.75
N ILE A 173 19.83 9.39 1.77
CA ILE A 173 18.73 8.44 1.99
C ILE A 173 18.71 7.38 0.87
N GLY A 174 18.88 7.80 -0.39
CA GLY A 174 18.92 6.89 -1.53
C GLY A 174 20.04 5.85 -1.41
N GLU A 175 21.25 6.30 -1.03
CA GLU A 175 22.39 5.40 -0.80
C GLU A 175 22.15 4.44 0.38
N ALA A 176 21.51 4.90 1.45
CA ALA A 176 21.20 4.06 2.60
C ALA A 176 20.11 3.03 2.27
N VAL A 177 19.06 3.43 1.55
CA VAL A 177 17.98 2.53 1.11
C VAL A 177 18.49 1.51 0.09
N GLN A 178 19.35 1.91 -0.86
CA GLN A 178 19.96 1.01 -1.83
C GLN A 178 20.61 -0.21 -1.17
N LYS A 179 21.27 -0.02 -0.02
CA LYS A 179 21.95 -1.10 0.72
C LYS A 179 20.97 -2.16 1.26
N THR A 180 19.69 -1.84 1.36
CA THR A 180 18.64 -2.79 1.79
C THR A 180 18.07 -3.60 0.64
N GLY A 181 18.29 -3.21 -0.60
CA GLY A 181 17.67 -3.78 -1.79
C GLY A 181 16.19 -3.44 -1.96
N LEU A 182 15.63 -2.56 -1.12
CA LEU A 182 14.22 -2.18 -1.14
C LEU A 182 14.00 -0.92 -1.99
N PRO A 183 12.79 -0.71 -2.54
CA PRO A 183 12.46 0.49 -3.31
C PRO A 183 12.31 1.73 -2.41
N LEU A 184 12.67 2.89 -2.97
CA LEU A 184 12.38 4.20 -2.43
C LEU A 184 11.31 4.89 -3.28
N MET A 185 10.16 5.15 -2.70
CA MET A 185 9.10 5.94 -3.31
C MET A 185 9.28 7.42 -2.96
N VAL A 186 9.22 8.28 -3.96
CA VAL A 186 9.40 9.72 -3.80
C VAL A 186 8.12 10.45 -4.17
N HIS A 187 7.65 11.36 -3.29
CA HIS A 187 6.68 12.39 -3.64
C HIS A 187 7.48 13.64 -4.07
N PRO A 188 7.71 13.84 -5.38
CA PRO A 188 8.62 14.88 -5.84
C PRO A 188 7.95 16.25 -5.80
N ASN A 189 8.66 17.22 -5.21
CA ASN A 189 8.24 18.63 -5.18
C ASN A 189 9.47 19.54 -5.15
N ASN A 190 9.25 20.80 -5.48
CA ASN A 190 10.23 21.86 -5.28
C ASN A 190 9.74 22.80 -4.17
N GLN A 191 10.29 22.63 -2.97
CA GLN A 191 9.89 23.39 -1.78
C GLN A 191 10.07 24.91 -1.96
N GLU A 192 11.18 25.34 -2.56
CA GLU A 192 11.45 26.76 -2.76
C GLU A 192 10.43 27.43 -3.67
N LEU A 193 10.01 26.71 -4.75
CA LEU A 193 8.98 27.22 -5.65
C LEU A 193 7.61 27.27 -4.96
N ILE A 194 7.25 26.24 -4.20
CA ILE A 194 6.01 26.20 -3.43
C ILE A 194 5.96 27.35 -2.43
N ASP A 195 7.03 27.54 -1.66
CA ASP A 195 7.13 28.63 -0.70
C ASP A 195 6.97 29.99 -1.37
N THR A 196 7.68 30.23 -2.47
CA THR A 196 7.62 31.47 -3.23
C THR A 196 6.20 31.78 -3.74
N LEU A 197 5.54 30.76 -4.31
CA LEU A 197 4.20 30.95 -4.86
C LEU A 197 3.13 31.12 -3.76
N SER A 198 3.27 30.36 -2.66
CA SER A 198 2.38 30.50 -1.50
C SER A 198 2.48 31.88 -0.87
N ASP A 199 3.72 32.38 -0.66
CA ASP A 199 3.93 33.72 -0.11
C ASP A 199 3.35 34.82 -1.03
N ARG A 200 3.44 34.66 -2.35
CA ARG A 200 2.82 35.58 -3.33
C ARG A 200 1.29 35.54 -3.28
N ALA A 201 0.68 34.35 -3.20
CA ALA A 201 -0.76 34.21 -3.11
C ALA A 201 -1.31 34.85 -1.82
N ILE A 202 -0.66 34.56 -0.69
CA ILE A 202 -1.00 35.17 0.61
C ILE A 202 -0.91 36.70 0.54
N ALA A 203 0.17 37.24 -0.04
CA ALA A 203 0.34 38.69 -0.19
C ALA A 203 -0.71 39.33 -1.13
N ALA A 204 -1.24 38.57 -2.09
CA ALA A 204 -2.32 39.00 -2.99
C ALA A 204 -3.73 38.88 -2.37
N GLY A 205 -3.85 38.24 -1.19
CA GLY A 205 -5.14 37.94 -0.56
C GLY A 205 -5.86 36.72 -1.14
N ASP A 206 -5.18 35.91 -1.92
CA ASP A 206 -5.67 34.63 -2.44
C ASP A 206 -5.47 33.55 -1.35
N THR A 207 -6.57 33.12 -0.71
CA THR A 207 -6.55 32.09 0.34
C THR A 207 -7.43 30.91 -0.01
#